data_98af976653927f11f2dde3bf655aa1c9
#
_entry.id   98af976653927f11f2dde3bf655aa1c9
#
_cell.length_a   1.000
_cell.length_b   1.000
_cell.length_c   1.000
_cell.angle_alpha   90.00
_cell.angle_beta   90.00
_cell.angle_gamma   90.00
#
_symmetry.space_group_name_H-M   'P 1'
#
loop_
_entity.id
_entity.type
_entity.pdbx_description
1 polymer ?
#
loop_
_entity_poly.entity_id
_entity_poly.type
_entity_poly.pdbx_seq_one_letter_code
_entity_poly.pdbx_strand_id
1 'polypeptide(L)'
;MTSDTKSVWGLSAAHLVTDLYSPVLPAILPLLIADQGYSFFLAGLIVTVYNLTSSMVQPLVGWVFDTRGFAFHISTTVLISATFISIVGLLDSYALVLASVAVAALGHAFFHPSALGTVSRLTRDASRGRITSYFVIGGNLGYAIGPICAGVAVGLMGLQGLVILVIPGIVMAVVLRRILPAPDRAAVPAAPARTGRPAYRAIALLVVASGLRAWAIFGSVAYLPTFLTLRGIDLVTANLLVSGMLIAGVVGQLVGGILSDRYGRKEYTIIGLVAAVPPFFVFLTSSSIVSIVALMVFGFILWSTFAVTVA
;
A
#
# COMPACT_ATOMS: atom_id res chain seq x y z
N MET A 1 6.90 24.31 16.15
CA MET A 1 6.28 23.76 14.92
C MET A 1 4.96 24.48 14.69
N THR A 2 4.76 25.04 13.50
CA THR A 2 3.46 25.63 13.12
C THR A 2 2.36 24.57 13.08
N SER A 3 1.09 24.99 13.15
CA SER A 3 -0.07 24.09 13.03
C SER A 3 0.01 23.22 11.77
N ASP A 4 0.37 23.79 10.64
CA ASP A 4 0.48 23.12 9.35
C ASP A 4 1.55 22.02 9.34
N THR A 5 2.70 22.27 10.01
CA THR A 5 3.77 21.26 10.13
C THR A 5 3.30 20.05 10.94
N LYS A 6 2.55 20.25 12.03
CA LYS A 6 1.98 19.13 12.83
C LYS A 6 0.98 18.33 12.03
N SER A 7 0.13 18.99 11.24
CA SER A 7 -0.86 18.33 10.39
C SER A 7 -0.21 17.49 9.30
N VAL A 8 0.86 17.96 8.69
CA VAL A 8 1.62 17.23 7.65
C VAL A 8 2.26 15.95 8.22
N TRP A 9 2.96 16.07 9.37
CA TRP A 9 3.55 14.89 10.01
C TRP A 9 2.48 13.89 10.48
N GLY A 10 1.36 14.41 10.99
CA GLY A 10 0.21 13.59 11.35
C GLY A 10 -0.38 12.83 10.15
N LEU A 11 -0.49 13.49 8.99
CA LEU A 11 -0.95 12.84 7.75
C LEU A 11 0.03 11.82 7.21
N SER A 12 1.35 12.07 7.32
CA SER A 12 2.38 11.10 6.94
C SER A 12 2.35 9.86 7.85
N ALA A 13 2.17 10.04 9.15
CA ALA A 13 2.00 8.95 10.10
C ALA A 13 0.67 8.21 9.87
N ALA A 14 -0.40 8.91 9.51
CA ALA A 14 -1.67 8.30 9.16
C ALA A 14 -1.58 7.46 7.88
N HIS A 15 -0.80 7.90 6.91
CA HIS A 15 -0.51 7.13 5.70
C HIS A 15 0.25 5.84 6.02
N LEU A 16 1.27 5.93 6.90
CA LEU A 16 1.97 4.75 7.40
C LEU A 16 1.00 3.75 8.05
N VAL A 17 0.14 4.22 8.94
CA VAL A 17 -0.82 3.34 9.64
C VAL A 17 -1.88 2.77 8.68
N THR A 18 -2.34 3.55 7.71
CA THR A 18 -3.35 3.07 6.73
C THR A 18 -2.76 2.00 5.81
N ASP A 19 -1.55 2.23 5.29
CA ASP A 19 -0.93 1.31 4.33
C ASP A 19 -0.37 0.05 4.99
N LEU A 20 -0.13 0.08 6.32
CA LEU A 20 0.22 -1.11 7.09
C LEU A 20 -0.83 -2.23 6.94
N TYR A 21 -2.11 -1.90 6.80
CA TYR A 21 -3.19 -2.89 6.74
C TYR A 21 -3.28 -3.63 5.40
N SER A 22 -2.85 -3.03 4.31
CA SER A 22 -2.94 -3.64 2.97
C SER A 22 -2.17 -4.97 2.86
N PRO A 23 -0.90 -5.08 3.27
CA PRO A 23 -0.14 -6.31 3.17
C PRO A 23 -0.39 -7.30 4.32
N VAL A 24 -1.26 -6.98 5.29
CA VAL A 24 -1.69 -7.93 6.32
C VAL A 24 -2.38 -9.15 5.69
N LEU A 25 -3.22 -8.93 4.68
CA LEU A 25 -3.92 -10.04 4.01
C LEU A 25 -2.96 -11.04 3.37
N PRO A 26 -2.01 -10.64 2.50
CA PRO A 26 -0.95 -11.53 2.04
C PRO A 26 -0.20 -12.26 3.16
N ALA A 27 0.10 -11.57 4.24
CA ALA A 27 0.88 -12.09 5.35
C ALA A 27 0.21 -13.27 6.08
N ILE A 28 -1.11 -13.32 6.07
CA ILE A 28 -1.90 -14.35 6.76
C ILE A 28 -2.43 -15.46 5.83
N LEU A 29 -2.25 -15.34 4.50
CA LEU A 29 -2.74 -16.37 3.56
C LEU A 29 -2.27 -17.78 3.91
N PRO A 30 -1.02 -18.01 4.36
CA PRO A 30 -0.59 -19.35 4.79
C PRO A 30 -1.50 -19.96 5.86
N LEU A 31 -1.90 -19.16 6.86
CA LEU A 31 -2.81 -19.63 7.92
C LEU A 31 -4.24 -19.85 7.41
N LEU A 32 -4.75 -18.96 6.57
CA LEU A 32 -6.07 -19.12 5.99
C LEU A 32 -6.17 -20.39 5.12
N ILE A 33 -5.08 -20.75 4.44
CA ILE A 33 -5.01 -21.98 3.66
C ILE A 33 -4.89 -23.20 4.59
N ALA A 34 -4.00 -23.16 5.59
CA ALA A 34 -3.70 -24.28 6.46
C ALA A 34 -4.83 -24.55 7.49
N ASP A 35 -5.30 -23.51 8.18
CA ASP A 35 -6.21 -23.65 9.33
C ASP A 35 -7.68 -23.58 8.92
N GLN A 36 -8.02 -22.73 7.92
CA GLN A 36 -9.40 -22.56 7.44
C GLN A 36 -9.72 -23.44 6.21
N GLY A 37 -8.72 -24.12 5.66
CA GLY A 37 -8.89 -25.00 4.50
C GLY A 37 -9.21 -24.27 3.19
N TYR A 38 -8.88 -22.97 3.08
CA TYR A 38 -9.12 -22.24 1.85
C TYR A 38 -8.18 -22.71 0.73
N SER A 39 -8.72 -22.87 -0.47
CA SER A 39 -7.89 -23.11 -1.63
C SER A 39 -7.02 -21.86 -1.94
N PHE A 40 -5.93 -22.04 -2.69
CA PHE A 40 -5.12 -20.91 -3.16
C PHE A 40 -5.95 -19.87 -3.92
N PHE A 41 -6.95 -20.32 -4.67
CA PHE A 41 -7.87 -19.42 -5.39
C PHE A 41 -8.71 -18.57 -4.43
N LEU A 42 -9.34 -19.19 -3.42
CA LEU A 42 -10.15 -18.45 -2.44
C LEU A 42 -9.29 -17.50 -1.61
N ALA A 43 -8.10 -17.91 -1.21
CA ALA A 43 -7.15 -17.06 -0.50
C ALA A 43 -6.71 -15.85 -1.36
N GLY A 44 -6.37 -16.08 -2.63
CA GLY A 44 -6.03 -15.00 -3.57
C GLY A 44 -7.20 -14.06 -3.86
N LEU A 45 -8.45 -14.58 -3.84
CA LEU A 45 -9.64 -13.76 -4.05
C LEU A 45 -9.84 -12.74 -2.91
N ILE A 46 -9.47 -13.07 -1.67
CA ILE A 46 -9.48 -12.12 -0.54
C ILE A 46 -8.61 -10.90 -0.85
N VAL A 47 -7.37 -11.13 -1.28
CA VAL A 47 -6.44 -10.04 -1.66
C VAL A 47 -6.94 -9.28 -2.89
N THR A 48 -7.53 -10.00 -3.86
CA THR A 48 -8.10 -9.40 -5.07
C THR A 48 -9.27 -8.47 -4.74
N VAL A 49 -10.19 -8.91 -3.88
CA VAL A 49 -11.34 -8.08 -3.43
C VAL A 49 -10.85 -6.80 -2.76
N TYR A 50 -9.84 -6.89 -1.88
CA TYR A 50 -9.25 -5.70 -1.26
C TYR A 50 -8.67 -4.74 -2.30
N ASN A 51 -7.77 -5.23 -3.14
CA ASN A 51 -7.07 -4.38 -4.12
C ASN A 51 -8.02 -3.81 -5.17
N LEU A 52 -8.95 -4.61 -5.66
CA LEU A 52 -9.93 -4.17 -6.66
C LEU A 52 -10.88 -3.11 -6.09
N THR A 53 -11.43 -3.37 -4.90
CA THR A 53 -12.33 -2.42 -4.23
C THR A 53 -11.61 -1.10 -3.94
N SER A 54 -10.40 -1.15 -3.36
CA SER A 54 -9.65 0.06 -3.06
C SER A 54 -9.29 0.85 -4.32
N SER A 55 -8.80 0.18 -5.37
CA SER A 55 -8.34 0.85 -6.59
C SER A 55 -9.49 1.44 -7.42
N MET A 56 -10.63 0.73 -7.55
CA MET A 56 -11.75 1.19 -8.36
C MET A 56 -12.56 2.30 -7.68
N VAL A 57 -12.61 2.31 -6.35
CA VAL A 57 -13.38 3.31 -5.60
C VAL A 57 -12.60 4.62 -5.45
N GLN A 58 -11.28 4.62 -5.42
CA GLN A 58 -10.47 5.84 -5.27
C GLN A 58 -10.78 6.94 -6.30
N PRO A 59 -10.84 6.67 -7.62
CA PRO A 59 -11.20 7.69 -8.60
C PRO A 59 -12.60 8.25 -8.42
N LEU A 60 -13.56 7.40 -8.01
CA LEU A 60 -14.94 7.83 -7.74
C LEU A 60 -14.99 8.74 -6.52
N VAL A 61 -14.27 8.40 -5.46
CA VAL A 61 -14.16 9.23 -4.25
C VAL A 61 -13.50 10.58 -4.58
N GLY A 62 -12.40 10.57 -5.33
CA GLY A 62 -11.75 11.80 -5.79
C GLY A 62 -12.71 12.69 -6.58
N TRP A 63 -13.42 12.14 -7.55
CA TRP A 63 -14.40 12.85 -8.34
C TRP A 63 -15.54 13.44 -7.49
N VAL A 64 -16.07 12.68 -6.53
CA VAL A 64 -17.13 13.16 -5.62
C VAL A 64 -16.61 14.33 -4.77
N PHE A 65 -15.38 14.25 -4.25
CA PHE A 65 -14.77 15.31 -3.45
C PHE A 65 -14.54 16.59 -4.26
N ASP A 66 -14.07 16.44 -5.49
CA ASP A 66 -13.81 17.57 -6.39
C ASP A 66 -15.11 18.27 -6.84
N THR A 67 -16.20 17.51 -7.04
CA THR A 67 -17.44 18.04 -7.60
C THR A 67 -18.47 18.45 -6.56
N ARG A 68 -18.54 17.78 -5.40
CA ARG A 68 -19.59 17.98 -4.40
C ARG A 68 -19.08 18.50 -3.05
N GLY A 69 -17.76 18.68 -2.89
CA GLY A 69 -17.17 19.12 -1.62
C GLY A 69 -17.47 18.17 -0.46
N PHE A 70 -17.75 16.90 -0.74
CA PHE A 70 -18.04 15.89 0.28
C PHE A 70 -16.75 15.28 0.78
N ALA A 71 -16.47 15.46 2.07
CA ALA A 71 -15.27 14.90 2.69
C ALA A 71 -15.62 14.12 3.95
N PHE A 72 -15.15 12.88 4.02
CA PHE A 72 -15.08 12.15 5.29
C PHE A 72 -13.90 12.65 6.11
N HIS A 73 -14.05 12.66 7.44
CA HIS A 73 -12.91 12.93 8.29
C HIS A 73 -11.90 11.79 8.17
N ILE A 74 -10.64 12.11 7.86
CA ILE A 74 -9.57 11.14 7.58
C ILE A 74 -9.41 10.11 8.71
N SER A 75 -9.65 10.51 9.97
CA SER A 75 -9.64 9.58 11.11
C SER A 75 -10.64 8.43 10.98
N THR A 76 -11.80 8.69 10.39
CA THR A 76 -12.84 7.66 10.19
C THR A 76 -12.40 6.63 9.16
N THR A 77 -11.73 7.07 8.08
CA THR A 77 -11.24 6.16 7.04
C THR A 77 -10.14 5.23 7.56
N VAL A 78 -9.21 5.76 8.37
CA VAL A 78 -8.17 4.97 9.06
C VAL A 78 -8.80 3.94 10.01
N LEU A 79 -9.80 4.37 10.81
CA LEU A 79 -10.46 3.49 11.78
C LEU A 79 -11.22 2.35 11.08
N ILE A 80 -11.89 2.63 9.95
CA ILE A 80 -12.58 1.60 9.15
C ILE A 80 -11.57 0.56 8.68
N SER A 81 -10.48 0.98 8.01
CA SER A 81 -9.45 0.04 7.54
C SER A 81 -8.87 -0.79 8.69
N ALA A 82 -8.50 -0.15 9.77
CA ALA A 82 -7.94 -0.80 10.95
C ALA A 82 -8.88 -1.85 11.55
N THR A 83 -10.12 -1.46 11.82
CA THR A 83 -11.10 -2.34 12.45
C THR A 83 -11.40 -3.56 11.59
N PHE A 84 -11.73 -3.35 10.31
CA PHE A 84 -12.19 -4.43 9.44
C PHE A 84 -11.07 -5.36 8.96
N ILE A 85 -9.80 -4.93 8.91
CA ILE A 85 -8.67 -5.85 8.74
C ILE A 85 -8.40 -6.63 10.03
N SER A 86 -8.44 -5.97 11.18
CA SER A 86 -8.08 -6.60 12.45
C SER A 86 -9.06 -7.68 12.88
N ILE A 87 -10.34 -7.58 12.52
CA ILE A 87 -11.35 -8.60 12.88
C ILE A 87 -11.37 -9.80 11.93
N VAL A 88 -10.64 -9.77 10.80
CA VAL A 88 -10.61 -10.88 9.83
C VAL A 88 -10.29 -12.21 10.50
N GLY A 89 -9.35 -12.22 11.44
CA GLY A 89 -8.95 -13.43 12.17
C GLY A 89 -9.97 -13.96 13.20
N LEU A 90 -11.08 -13.25 13.41
CA LEU A 90 -12.18 -13.66 14.29
C LEU A 90 -13.38 -14.21 13.51
N LEU A 91 -13.32 -14.22 12.19
CA LEU A 91 -14.44 -14.57 11.31
C LEU A 91 -14.31 -15.98 10.80
N ASP A 92 -15.31 -16.82 11.09
CA ASP A 92 -15.33 -18.23 10.66
C ASP A 92 -15.92 -18.43 9.26
N SER A 93 -16.68 -17.43 8.76
CA SER A 93 -17.33 -17.51 7.45
C SER A 93 -16.52 -16.80 6.37
N TYR A 94 -16.22 -17.49 5.28
CA TYR A 94 -15.55 -16.90 4.12
C TYR A 94 -16.28 -15.65 3.57
N ALA A 95 -17.62 -15.68 3.54
CA ALA A 95 -18.42 -14.53 3.11
C ALA A 95 -18.25 -13.33 4.04
N LEU A 96 -18.16 -13.55 5.36
CA LEU A 96 -17.89 -12.47 6.33
C LEU A 96 -16.46 -11.94 6.19
N VAL A 97 -15.48 -12.80 5.91
CA VAL A 97 -14.10 -12.38 5.60
C VAL A 97 -14.09 -11.48 4.38
N LEU A 98 -14.73 -11.87 3.28
CA LEU A 98 -14.81 -11.05 2.06
C LEU A 98 -15.53 -9.72 2.32
N ALA A 99 -16.64 -9.72 3.05
CA ALA A 99 -17.38 -8.51 3.40
C ALA A 99 -16.51 -7.57 4.26
N SER A 100 -15.85 -8.09 5.28
CA SER A 100 -14.93 -7.32 6.14
C SER A 100 -13.80 -6.70 5.33
N VAL A 101 -13.16 -7.49 4.48
CA VAL A 101 -12.07 -7.04 3.62
C VAL A 101 -12.53 -5.95 2.63
N ALA A 102 -13.73 -6.10 2.04
CA ALA A 102 -14.31 -5.07 1.16
C ALA A 102 -14.57 -3.76 1.91
N VAL A 103 -15.12 -3.82 3.13
CA VAL A 103 -15.31 -2.61 3.96
C VAL A 103 -13.99 -1.97 4.36
N ALA A 104 -12.98 -2.76 4.73
CA ALA A 104 -11.64 -2.24 5.00
C ALA A 104 -11.05 -1.53 3.78
N ALA A 105 -11.22 -2.12 2.59
CA ALA A 105 -10.77 -1.54 1.32
C ALA A 105 -11.47 -0.21 1.00
N LEU A 106 -12.75 -0.04 1.39
CA LEU A 106 -13.43 1.26 1.29
C LEU A 106 -12.76 2.30 2.18
N GLY A 107 -12.42 1.96 3.44
CA GLY A 107 -11.66 2.86 4.32
C GLY A 107 -10.35 3.33 3.65
N HIS A 108 -9.60 2.39 3.08
CA HIS A 108 -8.37 2.67 2.33
C HIS A 108 -8.62 3.55 1.10
N ALA A 109 -9.65 3.25 0.31
CA ALA A 109 -10.03 4.01 -0.88
C ALA A 109 -10.41 5.47 -0.58
N PHE A 110 -11.08 5.72 0.53
CA PHE A 110 -11.44 7.07 0.96
C PHE A 110 -10.25 7.82 1.58
N PHE A 111 -9.28 7.11 2.18
CA PHE A 111 -8.13 7.74 2.80
C PHE A 111 -7.27 8.52 1.81
N HIS A 112 -6.83 7.88 0.71
CA HIS A 112 -5.83 8.46 -0.19
C HIS A 112 -6.26 9.79 -0.83
N PRO A 113 -7.44 9.91 -1.47
CA PRO A 113 -7.87 11.19 -2.04
C PRO A 113 -8.05 12.27 -0.98
N SER A 114 -8.60 11.90 0.20
CA SER A 114 -8.84 12.83 1.30
C SER A 114 -7.53 13.36 1.89
N ALA A 115 -6.58 12.47 2.15
CA ALA A 115 -5.29 12.81 2.74
C ALA A 115 -4.43 13.62 1.76
N LEU A 116 -4.32 13.19 0.49
CA LEU A 116 -3.55 13.89 -0.52
C LEU A 116 -4.13 15.28 -0.82
N GLY A 117 -5.46 15.40 -0.91
CA GLY A 117 -6.14 16.69 -1.05
C GLY A 117 -5.87 17.61 0.14
N THR A 118 -5.81 17.08 1.36
CA THR A 118 -5.49 17.86 2.57
C THR A 118 -4.01 18.29 2.57
N VAL A 119 -3.08 17.38 2.26
CA VAL A 119 -1.65 17.70 2.10
C VAL A 119 -1.48 18.82 1.06
N SER A 120 -2.13 18.71 -0.09
CA SER A 120 -2.06 19.71 -1.15
C SER A 120 -2.53 21.11 -0.71
N ARG A 121 -3.55 21.18 0.16
CA ARG A 121 -4.06 22.45 0.71
C ARG A 121 -3.16 23.07 1.78
N LEU A 122 -2.51 22.24 2.58
CA LEU A 122 -1.60 22.67 3.65
C LEU A 122 -0.23 23.10 3.14
N THR A 123 0.11 22.82 1.88
CA THR A 123 1.44 23.08 1.33
C THR A 123 1.43 24.22 0.34
N ARG A 124 2.31 25.20 0.55
CA ARG A 124 2.57 26.30 -0.39
C ARG A 124 3.64 25.89 -1.40
N ASP A 125 3.62 26.48 -2.58
CA ASP A 125 4.33 26.06 -3.79
C ASP A 125 5.80 25.64 -3.63
N ALA A 126 6.59 26.37 -2.84
CA ALA A 126 8.03 26.10 -2.69
C ALA A 126 8.38 24.84 -1.87
N SER A 127 7.45 24.31 -1.05
CA SER A 127 7.68 23.15 -0.18
C SER A 127 6.87 21.91 -0.57
N ARG A 128 5.98 22.03 -1.56
CA ARG A 128 5.01 21.01 -1.93
C ARG A 128 5.64 19.66 -2.27
N GLY A 129 6.68 19.66 -3.11
CA GLY A 129 7.35 18.41 -3.51
C GLY A 129 7.97 17.67 -2.33
N ARG A 130 8.67 18.38 -1.43
CA ARG A 130 9.30 17.79 -0.25
C ARG A 130 8.27 17.19 0.72
N ILE A 131 7.18 17.91 0.97
CA ILE A 131 6.12 17.46 1.87
C ILE A 131 5.37 16.27 1.30
N THR A 132 5.04 16.29 0.01
CA THR A 132 4.46 15.14 -0.68
C THR A 132 5.37 13.91 -0.60
N SER A 133 6.69 14.11 -0.71
CA SER A 133 7.66 12.99 -0.54
C SER A 133 7.60 12.38 0.86
N TYR A 134 7.52 13.18 1.93
CA TYR A 134 7.37 12.64 3.29
C TYR A 134 6.06 11.85 3.46
N PHE A 135 4.97 12.36 2.88
CA PHE A 135 3.70 11.66 2.89
C PHE A 135 3.78 10.30 2.17
N VAL A 136 4.38 10.25 0.98
CA VAL A 136 4.57 9.01 0.20
C VAL A 136 5.49 8.03 0.92
N ILE A 137 6.60 8.50 1.50
CA ILE A 137 7.50 7.65 2.29
C ILE A 137 6.77 7.03 3.48
N GLY A 138 5.88 7.78 4.14
CA GLY A 138 5.05 7.25 5.23
C GLY A 138 4.26 6.02 4.79
N GLY A 139 3.50 6.11 3.69
CA GLY A 139 2.72 4.99 3.15
C GLY A 139 3.60 3.78 2.78
N ASN A 140 4.68 4.02 2.03
CA ASN A 140 5.59 2.95 1.62
C ASN A 140 6.23 2.22 2.80
N LEU A 141 6.60 2.95 3.87
CA LEU A 141 7.10 2.34 5.10
C LEU A 141 6.00 1.53 5.80
N GLY A 142 4.77 2.06 5.87
CA GLY A 142 3.63 1.33 6.42
C GLY A 142 3.40 0.00 5.69
N TYR A 143 3.35 0.06 4.36
CA TYR A 143 3.25 -1.14 3.53
C TYR A 143 4.41 -2.12 3.76
N ALA A 144 5.63 -1.62 3.95
CA ALA A 144 6.80 -2.47 4.14
C ALA A 144 6.83 -3.17 5.52
N ILE A 145 6.33 -2.53 6.58
CA ILE A 145 6.32 -3.12 7.93
C ILE A 145 5.06 -3.95 8.23
N GLY A 146 4.01 -3.81 7.41
CA GLY A 146 2.75 -4.55 7.59
C GLY A 146 2.90 -6.06 7.74
N PRO A 147 3.65 -6.74 6.85
CA PRO A 147 3.80 -8.20 6.95
C PRO A 147 4.42 -8.66 8.27
N ILE A 148 5.48 -8.00 8.77
CA ILE A 148 6.08 -8.39 10.05
C ILE A 148 5.13 -8.09 11.22
N CYS A 149 4.38 -6.99 11.20
CA CYS A 149 3.38 -6.70 12.23
C CYS A 149 2.29 -7.79 12.26
N ALA A 150 1.80 -8.21 11.09
CA ALA A 150 0.84 -9.31 10.98
C ALA A 150 1.48 -10.64 11.42
N GLY A 151 2.68 -10.95 10.92
CA GLY A 151 3.41 -12.19 11.26
C GLY A 151 3.63 -12.34 12.76
N VAL A 152 4.06 -11.29 13.45
CA VAL A 152 4.24 -11.28 14.90
C VAL A 152 2.90 -11.44 15.62
N ALA A 153 1.86 -10.69 15.23
CA ALA A 153 0.55 -10.76 15.84
C ALA A 153 -0.03 -12.19 15.77
N VAL A 154 0.00 -12.80 14.59
CA VAL A 154 -0.51 -14.17 14.42
C VAL A 154 0.43 -15.24 14.96
N GLY A 155 1.74 -15.00 15.01
CA GLY A 155 2.71 -15.89 15.65
C GLY A 155 2.49 -16.03 17.16
N LEU A 156 1.97 -14.97 17.81
CA LEU A 156 1.70 -14.97 19.27
C LEU A 156 0.37 -15.63 19.61
N MET A 157 -0.68 -15.45 18.80
CA MET A 157 -2.07 -15.78 19.18
C MET A 157 -2.87 -16.45 18.04
N GLY A 158 -2.22 -16.94 17.00
CA GLY A 158 -2.92 -17.41 15.80
C GLY A 158 -3.68 -16.29 15.09
N LEU A 159 -4.62 -16.62 14.23
CA LEU A 159 -5.39 -15.63 13.45
C LEU A 159 -6.06 -14.57 14.35
N GLN A 160 -6.48 -14.94 15.55
CA GLN A 160 -7.12 -14.02 16.51
C GLN A 160 -6.18 -12.88 16.93
N GLY A 161 -4.86 -13.08 16.85
CA GLY A 161 -3.85 -12.07 17.14
C GLY A 161 -3.96 -10.82 16.27
N LEU A 162 -4.59 -10.91 15.10
CA LEU A 162 -4.82 -9.75 14.25
C LEU A 162 -5.59 -8.62 14.95
N VAL A 163 -6.38 -8.93 15.97
CA VAL A 163 -7.15 -7.92 16.72
C VAL A 163 -6.23 -6.84 17.33
N ILE A 164 -4.98 -7.18 17.65
CA ILE A 164 -4.00 -6.22 18.19
C ILE A 164 -3.71 -5.09 17.20
N LEU A 165 -3.80 -5.37 15.91
CA LEU A 165 -3.54 -4.39 14.86
C LEU A 165 -4.59 -3.27 14.79
N VAL A 166 -5.71 -3.37 15.52
CA VAL A 166 -6.67 -2.26 15.63
C VAL A 166 -6.08 -1.08 16.43
N ILE A 167 -5.14 -1.36 17.33
CA ILE A 167 -4.58 -0.36 18.27
C ILE A 167 -3.92 0.82 17.52
N PRO A 168 -2.96 0.62 16.59
CA PRO A 168 -2.37 1.74 15.85
C PRO A 168 -3.43 2.56 15.09
N GLY A 169 -4.47 1.91 14.55
CA GLY A 169 -5.58 2.60 13.90
C GLY A 169 -6.40 3.49 14.82
N ILE A 170 -6.75 2.98 16.01
CA ILE A 170 -7.47 3.76 17.03
C ILE A 170 -6.62 4.95 17.48
N VAL A 171 -5.35 4.71 17.83
CA VAL A 171 -4.43 5.77 18.25
C VAL A 171 -4.32 6.85 17.17
N MET A 172 -4.13 6.46 15.93
CA MET A 172 -4.02 7.40 14.81
C MET A 172 -5.34 8.13 14.56
N ALA A 173 -6.48 7.46 14.65
CA ALA A 173 -7.78 8.11 14.51
C ALA A 173 -8.01 9.20 15.57
N VAL A 174 -7.63 8.93 16.83
CA VAL A 174 -7.69 9.92 17.92
C VAL A 174 -6.75 11.09 17.68
N VAL A 175 -5.51 10.81 17.26
CA VAL A 175 -4.53 11.86 16.93
C VAL A 175 -5.06 12.76 15.81
N LEU A 176 -5.54 12.17 14.71
CA LEU A 176 -6.08 12.94 13.57
C LEU A 176 -7.28 13.80 13.96
N ARG A 177 -8.16 13.31 14.83
CA ARG A 177 -9.29 14.10 15.34
C ARG A 177 -8.86 15.34 16.11
N ARG A 178 -7.69 15.29 16.74
CA ARG A 178 -7.16 16.42 17.53
C ARG A 178 -6.37 17.42 16.71
N ILE A 179 -5.72 16.99 15.64
CA ILE A 179 -4.80 17.83 14.84
C ILE A 179 -5.39 18.34 13.54
N LEU A 180 -6.39 17.66 12.98
CA LEU A 180 -7.04 18.08 11.75
C LEU A 180 -8.36 18.79 12.05
N PRO A 181 -8.64 19.91 11.36
CA PRO A 181 -9.96 20.56 11.44
C PRO A 181 -11.04 19.62 10.88
N ALA A 182 -12.29 19.94 11.22
CA ALA A 182 -13.42 19.29 10.57
C ALA A 182 -13.33 19.45 9.05
N PRO A 183 -13.80 18.44 8.26
CA PRO A 183 -13.76 18.53 6.82
C PRO A 183 -14.50 19.77 6.34
N ASP A 184 -13.81 20.62 5.59
CA ASP A 184 -14.45 21.76 4.94
C ASP A 184 -15.20 21.28 3.69
N ARG A 185 -16.51 21.59 3.64
CA ARG A 185 -17.38 21.25 2.52
C ARG A 185 -17.26 22.26 1.35
N ALA A 186 -16.35 23.22 1.44
CA ALA A 186 -16.14 24.17 0.38
C ALA A 186 -15.69 23.43 -0.90
N ALA A 187 -16.44 23.61 -1.97
CA ALA A 187 -16.08 23.08 -3.27
C ALA A 187 -14.68 23.60 -3.67
N VAL A 188 -13.81 22.70 -4.06
CA VAL A 188 -12.53 23.10 -4.66
C VAL A 188 -12.85 23.82 -5.97
N PRO A 189 -12.31 25.02 -6.23
CA PRO A 189 -12.50 25.68 -7.52
C PRO A 189 -12.12 24.70 -8.63
N ALA A 190 -13.01 24.51 -9.60
CA ALA A 190 -12.76 23.62 -10.73
C ALA A 190 -11.43 24.01 -11.39
N ALA A 191 -10.55 23.05 -11.58
CA ALA A 191 -9.32 23.29 -12.33
C ALA A 191 -9.69 23.79 -13.74
N PRO A 192 -8.96 24.78 -14.29
CA PRO A 192 -9.26 25.30 -15.63
C PRO A 192 -9.28 24.14 -16.64
N ALA A 193 -10.31 24.15 -17.49
CA ALA A 193 -10.49 23.11 -18.50
C ALA A 193 -9.22 23.03 -19.36
N ARG A 194 -8.58 21.86 -19.40
CA ARG A 194 -7.43 21.64 -20.27
C ARG A 194 -7.90 21.69 -21.72
N THR A 195 -7.47 22.70 -22.45
CA THR A 195 -7.69 22.84 -23.88
C THR A 195 -6.67 21.97 -24.62
N GLY A 196 -7.11 20.84 -25.17
CA GLY A 196 -6.28 19.92 -25.96
C GLY A 196 -6.96 18.57 -26.16
N ARG A 197 -6.76 17.93 -27.29
CA ARG A 197 -7.22 16.56 -27.52
C ARG A 197 -6.41 15.59 -26.64
N PRO A 198 -7.07 14.76 -25.82
CA PRO A 198 -6.35 13.78 -25.01
C PRO A 198 -5.58 12.82 -25.92
N ALA A 199 -4.33 12.53 -25.55
CA ALA A 199 -3.50 11.54 -26.26
C ALA A 199 -3.90 10.11 -25.82
N TYR A 200 -5.11 9.66 -26.17
CA TYR A 200 -5.70 8.39 -25.74
C TYR A 200 -4.77 7.20 -25.89
N ARG A 201 -4.01 7.13 -27.00
CA ARG A 201 -3.05 6.03 -27.23
C ARG A 201 -1.92 6.04 -26.18
N ALA A 202 -1.37 7.21 -25.86
CA ALA A 202 -0.32 7.32 -24.85
C ALA A 202 -0.85 6.99 -23.46
N ILE A 203 -2.06 7.45 -23.14
CA ILE A 203 -2.74 7.14 -21.88
C ILE A 203 -2.99 5.63 -21.77
N ALA A 204 -3.53 5.00 -22.82
CA ALA A 204 -3.79 3.56 -22.83
C ALA A 204 -2.50 2.74 -22.63
N LEU A 205 -1.42 3.10 -23.33
CA LEU A 205 -0.12 2.44 -23.17
C LEU A 205 0.43 2.61 -21.74
N LEU A 206 0.31 3.79 -21.17
CA LEU A 206 0.73 4.04 -19.79
C LEU A 206 -0.10 3.21 -18.78
N VAL A 207 -1.42 3.12 -18.98
CA VAL A 207 -2.31 2.32 -18.12
C VAL A 207 -1.95 0.83 -18.22
N VAL A 208 -1.74 0.30 -19.42
CA VAL A 208 -1.33 -1.10 -19.61
C VAL A 208 0.03 -1.38 -18.99
N ALA A 209 1.03 -0.54 -19.25
CA ALA A 209 2.38 -0.71 -18.68
C ALA A 209 2.36 -0.64 -17.15
N SER A 210 1.63 0.34 -16.59
CA SER A 210 1.48 0.47 -15.13
C SER A 210 0.69 -0.69 -14.52
N GLY A 211 -0.33 -1.20 -15.21
CA GLY A 211 -1.10 -2.36 -14.79
C GLY A 211 -0.27 -3.65 -14.78
N LEU A 212 0.49 -3.92 -15.82
CA LEU A 212 1.39 -5.08 -15.87
C LEU A 212 2.45 -5.03 -14.78
N ARG A 213 3.02 -3.86 -14.54
CA ARG A 213 3.97 -3.66 -13.44
C ARG A 213 3.31 -3.85 -12.07
N ALA A 214 2.14 -3.26 -11.87
CA ALA A 214 1.38 -3.42 -10.62
C ALA A 214 1.04 -4.90 -10.38
N TRP A 215 0.66 -5.63 -11.43
CA TRP A 215 0.42 -7.07 -11.35
C TRP A 215 1.67 -7.85 -10.93
N ALA A 216 2.83 -7.55 -11.49
CA ALA A 216 4.09 -8.17 -11.09
C ALA A 216 4.43 -7.87 -9.62
N ILE A 217 4.27 -6.62 -9.18
CA ILE A 217 4.54 -6.19 -7.80
C ILE A 217 3.58 -6.86 -6.81
N PHE A 218 2.28 -6.65 -6.99
CA PHE A 218 1.27 -7.15 -6.04
C PHE A 218 1.12 -8.67 -6.09
N GLY A 219 1.29 -9.28 -7.27
CA GLY A 219 1.30 -10.75 -7.41
C GLY A 219 2.48 -11.38 -6.67
N SER A 220 3.67 -10.77 -6.73
CA SER A 220 4.83 -11.23 -5.97
C SER A 220 4.58 -11.15 -4.47
N VAL A 221 4.04 -10.04 -3.97
CA VAL A 221 3.76 -9.85 -2.53
C VAL A 221 2.63 -10.77 -2.05
N ALA A 222 1.59 -10.97 -2.87
CA ALA A 222 0.40 -11.70 -2.47
C ALA A 222 0.69 -13.13 -2.00
N TYR A 223 1.56 -13.84 -2.72
CA TYR A 223 1.85 -15.24 -2.42
C TYR A 223 3.25 -15.51 -1.86
N LEU A 224 4.08 -14.48 -1.69
CA LEU A 224 5.46 -14.67 -1.20
C LEU A 224 5.50 -15.28 0.21
N PRO A 225 4.69 -14.83 1.21
CA PRO A 225 4.65 -15.49 2.51
C PRO A 225 4.25 -16.97 2.39
N THR A 226 3.24 -17.28 1.58
CA THR A 226 2.78 -18.66 1.34
C THR A 226 3.87 -19.50 0.67
N PHE A 227 4.56 -18.96 -0.33
CA PHE A 227 5.66 -19.66 -0.99
C PHE A 227 6.81 -19.98 -0.02
N LEU A 228 7.15 -19.04 0.87
CA LEU A 228 8.20 -19.23 1.87
C LEU A 228 7.80 -20.28 2.91
N THR A 229 6.54 -20.27 3.37
CA THR A 229 6.05 -21.28 4.33
C THR A 229 5.98 -22.68 3.71
N LEU A 230 5.62 -22.81 2.44
CA LEU A 230 5.69 -24.08 1.71
C LEU A 230 7.12 -24.62 1.55
N ARG A 231 8.14 -23.76 1.65
CA ARG A 231 9.55 -24.15 1.71
C ARG A 231 10.04 -24.48 3.13
N GLY A 232 9.15 -24.55 4.10
CA GLY A 232 9.46 -24.90 5.49
C GLY A 232 9.96 -23.73 6.34
N ILE A 233 9.85 -22.48 5.85
CA ILE A 233 10.16 -21.30 6.65
C ILE A 233 8.97 -20.99 7.54
N ASP A 234 9.18 -20.78 8.82
CA ASP A 234 8.09 -20.39 9.73
C ASP A 234 7.47 -19.05 9.34
N LEU A 235 6.20 -18.87 9.71
CA LEU A 235 5.39 -17.74 9.25
C LEU A 235 5.96 -16.38 9.66
N VAL A 236 6.52 -16.27 10.87
CA VAL A 236 7.09 -14.99 11.35
C VAL A 236 8.32 -14.63 10.54
N THR A 237 9.22 -15.59 10.33
CA THR A 237 10.42 -15.41 9.49
C THR A 237 10.03 -15.14 8.03
N ALA A 238 9.03 -15.82 7.47
CA ALA A 238 8.53 -15.55 6.12
C ALA A 238 8.07 -14.10 5.98
N ASN A 239 7.27 -13.60 6.92
CA ASN A 239 6.80 -12.22 6.92
C ASN A 239 7.92 -11.19 7.20
N LEU A 240 8.93 -11.56 8.00
CA LEU A 240 10.13 -10.74 8.18
C LEU A 240 10.91 -10.59 6.86
N LEU A 241 11.07 -11.67 6.10
CA LEU A 241 11.74 -11.63 4.79
C LEU A 241 10.95 -10.79 3.78
N VAL A 242 9.63 -10.90 3.77
CA VAL A 242 8.79 -10.04 2.93
C VAL A 242 8.92 -8.58 3.32
N SER A 243 8.87 -8.25 4.60
CA SER A 243 9.10 -6.88 5.09
C SER A 243 10.50 -6.38 4.71
N GLY A 244 11.52 -7.21 4.85
CA GLY A 244 12.90 -6.87 4.43
C GLY A 244 12.99 -6.55 2.94
N MET A 245 12.37 -7.38 2.08
CA MET A 245 12.27 -7.13 0.63
C MET A 245 11.58 -5.78 0.34
N LEU A 246 10.47 -5.48 1.03
CA LEU A 246 9.72 -4.25 0.85
C LEU A 246 10.51 -3.02 1.35
N ILE A 247 11.23 -3.13 2.47
CA ILE A 247 12.11 -2.07 2.98
C ILE A 247 13.25 -1.80 1.97
N ALA A 248 13.87 -2.86 1.43
CA ALA A 248 14.84 -2.71 0.34
C ALA A 248 14.21 -2.00 -0.86
N GLY A 249 12.94 -2.31 -1.17
CA GLY A 249 12.15 -1.64 -2.19
C GLY A 249 11.94 -0.14 -1.92
N VAL A 250 11.65 0.26 -0.68
CA VAL A 250 11.53 1.69 -0.32
C VAL A 250 12.85 2.44 -0.59
N VAL A 251 13.99 1.83 -0.24
CA VAL A 251 15.30 2.40 -0.57
C VAL A 251 15.49 2.46 -2.08
N GLY A 252 15.09 1.40 -2.80
CA GLY A 252 15.11 1.34 -4.25
C GLY A 252 14.32 2.48 -4.90
N GLN A 253 13.13 2.82 -4.38
CA GLN A 253 12.32 3.92 -4.89
C GLN A 253 13.04 5.28 -4.80
N LEU A 254 13.74 5.54 -3.69
CA LEU A 254 14.51 6.78 -3.53
C LEU A 254 15.63 6.87 -4.57
N VAL A 255 16.37 5.78 -4.74
CA VAL A 255 17.46 5.69 -5.74
C VAL A 255 16.90 5.77 -7.16
N GLY A 256 15.81 5.05 -7.43
CA GLY A 256 15.14 5.03 -8.72
C GLY A 256 14.63 6.38 -9.17
N GLY A 257 14.08 7.18 -8.25
CA GLY A 257 13.70 8.56 -8.54
C GLY A 257 14.87 9.38 -9.07
N ILE A 258 16.00 9.38 -8.36
CA ILE A 258 17.21 10.12 -8.75
C ILE A 258 17.78 9.63 -10.09
N LEU A 259 17.88 8.32 -10.26
CA LEU A 259 18.45 7.72 -11.47
C LEU A 259 17.56 7.93 -12.70
N SER A 260 16.25 7.83 -12.54
CA SER A 260 15.30 8.03 -13.64
C SER A 260 15.28 9.48 -14.14
N ASP A 261 15.49 10.46 -13.27
CA ASP A 261 15.62 11.86 -13.68
C ASP A 261 16.90 12.10 -14.48
N ARG A 262 17.97 11.32 -14.22
CA ARG A 262 19.27 11.44 -14.92
C ARG A 262 19.31 10.66 -16.24
N TYR A 263 18.75 9.46 -16.28
CA TYR A 263 18.89 8.54 -17.43
C TYR A 263 17.64 8.43 -18.31
N GLY A 264 16.56 9.11 -17.94
CA GLY A 264 15.28 9.03 -18.63
C GLY A 264 14.34 8.01 -17.97
N ARG A 265 13.09 8.43 -17.79
CA ARG A 265 12.07 7.65 -17.06
C ARG A 265 11.69 6.35 -17.76
N LYS A 266 11.51 6.41 -19.07
CA LYS A 266 11.14 5.25 -19.90
C LYS A 266 12.24 4.20 -19.88
N GLU A 267 13.46 4.62 -20.16
CA GLU A 267 14.65 3.77 -20.22
C GLU A 267 14.91 3.11 -18.88
N TYR A 268 14.86 3.89 -17.82
CA TYR A 268 15.03 3.38 -16.44
C TYR A 268 13.98 2.32 -16.09
N THR A 269 12.70 2.56 -16.43
CA THR A 269 11.63 1.60 -16.15
C THR A 269 11.84 0.28 -16.89
N ILE A 270 12.17 0.34 -18.17
CA ILE A 270 12.41 -0.87 -18.99
C ILE A 270 13.59 -1.67 -18.43
N ILE A 271 14.74 -0.99 -18.22
CA ILE A 271 15.95 -1.63 -17.72
C ILE A 271 15.69 -2.21 -16.31
N GLY A 272 15.02 -1.47 -15.43
CA GLY A 272 14.72 -1.93 -14.08
C GLY A 272 13.82 -3.17 -14.05
N LEU A 273 12.78 -3.21 -14.88
CA LEU A 273 11.91 -4.40 -14.95
C LEU A 273 12.66 -5.62 -15.49
N VAL A 274 13.51 -5.47 -16.49
CA VAL A 274 14.35 -6.56 -17.02
C VAL A 274 15.39 -6.99 -16.00
N ALA A 275 16.05 -6.03 -15.33
CA ALA A 275 17.08 -6.30 -14.33
C ALA A 275 16.53 -6.96 -13.05
N ALA A 276 15.23 -6.86 -12.77
CA ALA A 276 14.60 -7.55 -11.64
C ALA A 276 14.45 -9.07 -11.88
N VAL A 277 14.43 -9.54 -13.12
CA VAL A 277 14.20 -10.96 -13.46
C VAL A 277 15.33 -11.89 -12.96
N PRO A 278 16.64 -11.62 -13.19
CA PRO A 278 17.69 -12.49 -12.74
C PRO A 278 17.70 -12.71 -11.21
N PRO A 279 17.65 -11.68 -10.35
CA PRO A 279 17.63 -11.91 -8.90
C PRO A 279 16.37 -12.65 -8.45
N PHE A 280 15.22 -12.46 -9.10
CA PHE A 280 14.03 -13.26 -8.82
C PHE A 280 14.23 -14.73 -9.17
N PHE A 281 14.85 -15.03 -10.30
CA PHE A 281 15.19 -16.40 -10.67
C PHE A 281 16.18 -17.05 -9.70
N VAL A 282 17.21 -16.31 -9.29
CA VAL A 282 18.17 -16.77 -8.27
C VAL A 282 17.45 -17.04 -6.94
N PHE A 283 16.54 -16.17 -6.50
CA PHE A 283 15.71 -16.40 -5.32
C PHE A 283 14.92 -17.70 -5.41
N LEU A 284 14.33 -18.01 -6.57
CA LEU A 284 13.50 -19.20 -6.75
C LEU A 284 14.32 -20.50 -6.77
N THR A 285 15.56 -20.47 -7.28
CA THR A 285 16.39 -21.66 -7.54
C THR A 285 17.47 -21.91 -6.51
N SER A 286 17.82 -20.89 -5.71
CA SER A 286 18.86 -20.99 -4.67
C SER A 286 18.24 -21.27 -3.30
N SER A 287 19.13 -21.59 -2.35
CA SER A 287 18.82 -21.77 -0.93
C SER A 287 19.74 -20.90 -0.06
N SER A 288 19.47 -20.85 1.24
CA SER A 288 20.26 -20.14 2.24
C SER A 288 20.36 -18.62 1.98
N ILE A 289 21.51 -18.05 2.37
CA ILE A 289 21.77 -16.60 2.31
C ILE A 289 21.70 -16.04 0.89
N VAL A 290 22.06 -16.82 -0.13
CA VAL A 290 22.00 -16.39 -1.54
C VAL A 290 20.56 -16.08 -1.96
N SER A 291 19.61 -16.92 -1.57
CA SER A 291 18.19 -16.70 -1.83
C SER A 291 17.69 -15.42 -1.14
N ILE A 292 18.09 -15.21 0.12
CA ILE A 292 17.67 -14.01 0.88
C ILE A 292 18.24 -12.74 0.23
N VAL A 293 19.53 -12.73 -0.10
CA VAL A 293 20.15 -11.57 -0.77
C VAL A 293 19.48 -11.30 -2.12
N ALA A 294 19.24 -12.35 -2.90
CA ALA A 294 18.56 -12.23 -4.19
C ALA A 294 17.14 -11.64 -4.04
N LEU A 295 16.40 -12.05 -3.00
CA LEU A 295 15.08 -11.50 -2.69
C LEU A 295 15.15 -9.99 -2.35
N MET A 296 16.14 -9.56 -1.55
CA MET A 296 16.33 -8.14 -1.23
C MET A 296 16.69 -7.33 -2.48
N VAL A 297 17.59 -7.84 -3.32
CA VAL A 297 17.98 -7.21 -4.59
C VAL A 297 16.79 -7.13 -5.55
N PHE A 298 15.99 -8.18 -5.65
CA PHE A 298 14.75 -8.18 -6.43
C PHE A 298 13.80 -7.08 -5.96
N GLY A 299 13.52 -7.01 -4.64
CA GLY A 299 12.68 -5.97 -4.07
C GLY A 299 13.20 -4.57 -4.36
N PHE A 300 14.50 -4.33 -4.13
CA PHE A 300 15.14 -3.06 -4.42
C PHE A 300 14.95 -2.63 -5.89
N ILE A 301 15.26 -3.50 -6.85
CA ILE A 301 15.19 -3.18 -8.27
C ILE A 301 13.74 -3.00 -8.72
N LEU A 302 12.85 -3.93 -8.38
CA LEU A 302 11.46 -3.89 -8.83
C LEU A 302 10.75 -2.63 -8.35
N TRP A 303 10.86 -2.31 -7.05
CA TRP A 303 10.23 -1.13 -6.48
C TRP A 303 10.89 0.18 -6.91
N SER A 304 12.17 0.17 -7.31
CA SER A 304 12.83 1.38 -7.82
C SER A 304 12.12 1.95 -9.06
N THR A 305 11.42 1.11 -9.82
CA THR A 305 10.64 1.52 -11.00
C THR A 305 9.31 2.21 -10.64
N PHE A 306 8.88 2.15 -9.36
CA PHE A 306 7.58 2.70 -8.94
C PHE A 306 7.55 4.23 -8.95
N ALA A 307 8.57 4.90 -8.41
CA ALA A 307 8.65 6.36 -8.34
C ALA A 307 8.56 7.03 -9.74
N VAL A 308 9.06 6.34 -10.76
CA VAL A 308 9.19 6.85 -12.13
C VAL A 308 7.85 7.07 -12.83
N THR A 309 6.81 6.34 -12.46
CA THR A 309 5.49 6.39 -13.11
C THR A 309 4.49 7.29 -12.38
N VAL A 310 4.81 7.75 -11.19
CA VAL A 310 3.95 8.63 -10.36
C VAL A 310 4.37 10.10 -10.47
N ALA A 311 5.58 10.37 -10.96
CA ALA A 311 6.13 11.70 -11.19
C ALA A 311 5.95 12.16 -12.65
#